data_4c0aba3219cf8e212c456844bfc4c90a
#
_entry.id   4c0aba3219cf8e212c456844bfc4c90a
#
_cell.length_a   1.000
_cell.length_b   1.000
_cell.length_c   1.000
_cell.angle_alpha   90.00
_cell.angle_beta   90.00
_cell.angle_gamma   90.00
#
_symmetry.space_group_name_H-M   'P 1'
#
loop_
_entity.id
_entity.type
_entity.pdbx_description
1 polymer ?
#
loop_
_entity_poly.entity_id
_entity_poly.type
_entity_poly.pdbx_seq_one_letter_code
_entity_poly.pdbx_strand_id
1 'polypeptide(L)'
;MFITHDLGVIAELADKVVVMYKGKIVEQGNVWEIFTNPQHPYTKGLLACRPPLEKRYSFLPTVGDFMKIDENGNIIDNNISVAEFTKNLVVSDSERQKKQKELFSKKAVLQLKNLKTYFPIKNGFFGGVSSYVKAVNDVTFDVYPGETLGLVGESGCGKTTIGRTILRLEEPTEGEMIYKGQDIAKMTADELRSFRKEVQIIFQDPYSSLNPRMTIGNAIMEPMQVHDILENDEQRKEKVKELLTKVSLDPAHFYRYPHEFSGGQRQRIGIARALAVNPKFIICDESVSALDVSVQAQVLNLLNDLKEEFGLTYIFISHDLSVVKYMSDRMVVMQEGEIEEMGDADQIYNAPKTDYTKKLIDAIPEGKLEDIKGHLEKKGISIS
;
A
#
# COMPACT_ATOMS: atom_id res chain seq x y z
N MET A 1 -17.27 16.78 -17.82
CA MET A 1 -16.32 15.68 -18.08
C MET A 1 -15.43 15.55 -16.85
N PHE A 2 -15.33 14.34 -16.30
CA PHE A 2 -14.53 14.02 -15.12
C PHE A 2 -13.51 12.96 -15.51
N ILE A 3 -12.25 13.13 -15.12
CA ILE A 3 -11.14 12.20 -15.42
C ILE A 3 -10.60 11.68 -14.11
N THR A 4 -10.66 10.38 -13.91
CA THR A 4 -10.14 9.71 -12.72
C THR A 4 -9.74 8.26 -13.04
N HIS A 5 -8.91 7.69 -12.20
CA HIS A 5 -8.62 6.26 -12.19
C HIS A 5 -9.44 5.51 -11.13
N ASP A 6 -10.20 6.21 -10.29
CA ASP A 6 -11.05 5.61 -9.26
C ASP A 6 -12.37 5.12 -9.86
N LEU A 7 -12.51 3.79 -9.93
CA LEU A 7 -13.70 3.14 -10.48
C LEU A 7 -14.94 3.30 -9.59
N GLY A 8 -14.77 3.42 -8.27
CA GLY A 8 -15.88 3.67 -7.34
C GLY A 8 -16.50 5.04 -7.58
N VAL A 9 -15.65 6.07 -7.70
CA VAL A 9 -16.10 7.43 -8.03
C VAL A 9 -16.81 7.49 -9.40
N ILE A 10 -16.28 6.75 -10.40
CA ILE A 10 -16.94 6.65 -11.72
C ILE A 10 -18.32 6.01 -11.59
N ALA A 11 -18.43 4.92 -10.81
CA ALA A 11 -19.70 4.21 -10.61
C ALA A 11 -20.79 5.11 -10.01
N GLU A 12 -20.42 6.00 -9.08
CA GLU A 12 -21.37 6.88 -8.39
C GLU A 12 -21.75 8.14 -9.17
N LEU A 13 -20.83 8.69 -9.98
CA LEU A 13 -21.01 10.01 -10.58
C LEU A 13 -21.33 9.96 -12.07
N ALA A 14 -20.87 8.94 -12.80
CA ALA A 14 -20.91 8.96 -14.25
C ALA A 14 -22.23 8.42 -14.83
N ASP A 15 -22.75 9.06 -15.88
CA ASP A 15 -23.82 8.53 -16.70
C ASP A 15 -23.26 7.69 -17.87
N LYS A 16 -22.12 8.17 -18.43
CA LYS A 16 -21.38 7.51 -19.53
C LYS A 16 -19.91 7.42 -19.17
N VAL A 17 -19.29 6.33 -19.56
CA VAL A 17 -17.89 6.04 -19.32
C VAL A 17 -17.15 5.87 -20.65
N VAL A 18 -15.96 6.45 -20.72
CA VAL A 18 -15.01 6.24 -21.82
C VAL A 18 -13.74 5.66 -21.21
N VAL A 19 -13.42 4.42 -21.59
CA VAL A 19 -12.20 3.74 -21.16
C VAL A 19 -11.08 4.00 -22.16
N MET A 20 -9.96 4.48 -21.66
CA MET A 20 -8.78 4.79 -22.49
C MET A 20 -7.59 3.89 -22.13
N TYR A 21 -6.88 3.43 -23.15
CA TYR A 21 -5.63 2.69 -23.01
C TYR A 21 -4.60 3.17 -24.02
N LYS A 22 -3.40 3.52 -23.58
CA LYS A 22 -2.29 4.03 -24.42
C LYS A 22 -2.74 5.14 -25.41
N GLY A 23 -3.53 6.10 -24.92
CA GLY A 23 -4.01 7.25 -25.70
C GLY A 23 -5.16 6.96 -26.66
N LYS A 24 -5.70 5.74 -26.69
CA LYS A 24 -6.82 5.33 -27.54
C LYS A 24 -8.05 5.01 -26.69
N ILE A 25 -9.23 5.33 -27.21
CA ILE A 25 -10.51 4.86 -26.66
C ILE A 25 -10.62 3.38 -27.01
N VAL A 26 -10.75 2.53 -25.99
CA VAL A 26 -10.87 1.07 -26.15
C VAL A 26 -12.29 0.58 -25.92
N GLU A 27 -13.06 1.27 -25.08
CA GLU A 27 -14.47 0.97 -24.84
C GLU A 27 -15.21 2.23 -24.40
N GLN A 28 -16.50 2.32 -24.72
CA GLN A 28 -17.37 3.37 -24.24
C GLN A 28 -18.83 2.88 -24.17
N GLY A 29 -19.56 3.34 -23.18
CA GLY A 29 -20.95 2.96 -22.96
C GLY A 29 -21.57 3.72 -21.80
N ASN A 30 -22.81 3.39 -21.43
CA ASN A 30 -23.32 3.85 -20.16
C ASN A 30 -22.59 3.14 -18.98
N VAL A 31 -22.63 3.76 -17.82
CA VAL A 31 -21.89 3.23 -16.65
C VAL A 31 -22.35 1.81 -16.29
N TRP A 32 -23.64 1.51 -16.41
CA TRP A 32 -24.19 0.19 -16.13
C TRP A 32 -23.61 -0.88 -17.05
N GLU A 33 -23.59 -0.65 -18.37
CA GLU A 33 -23.05 -1.58 -19.35
C GLU A 33 -21.56 -1.87 -19.10
N ILE A 34 -20.77 -0.81 -18.88
CA ILE A 34 -19.33 -0.94 -18.63
C ILE A 34 -19.04 -1.78 -17.37
N PHE A 35 -19.85 -1.61 -16.31
CA PHE A 35 -19.63 -2.32 -15.05
C PHE A 35 -20.20 -3.75 -15.03
N THR A 36 -21.29 -3.99 -15.74
CA THR A 36 -21.97 -5.31 -15.74
C THR A 36 -21.54 -6.22 -16.87
N ASN A 37 -21.21 -5.68 -18.06
CA ASN A 37 -20.90 -6.44 -19.26
C ASN A 37 -19.75 -5.82 -20.07
N PRO A 38 -18.56 -5.63 -19.48
CA PRO A 38 -17.41 -5.09 -20.20
C PRO A 38 -17.01 -6.02 -21.36
N GLN A 39 -16.84 -5.44 -22.55
CA GLN A 39 -16.48 -6.22 -23.73
C GLN A 39 -14.97 -6.27 -23.95
N HIS A 40 -14.29 -5.14 -23.77
CA HIS A 40 -12.86 -5.04 -24.02
C HIS A 40 -12.04 -5.69 -22.89
N PRO A 41 -11.03 -6.53 -23.18
CA PRO A 41 -10.25 -7.25 -22.15
C PRO A 41 -9.51 -6.31 -21.18
N TYR A 42 -9.11 -5.12 -21.63
CA TYR A 42 -8.55 -4.10 -20.76
C TYR A 42 -9.55 -3.66 -19.69
N THR A 43 -10.81 -3.40 -20.09
CA THR A 43 -11.89 -2.98 -19.17
C THR A 43 -12.19 -4.10 -18.17
N LYS A 44 -12.29 -5.36 -18.63
CA LYS A 44 -12.47 -6.54 -17.76
C LYS A 44 -11.36 -6.60 -16.69
N GLY A 45 -10.10 -6.50 -17.13
CA GLY A 45 -8.96 -6.50 -16.23
C GLY A 45 -8.96 -5.31 -15.26
N LEU A 46 -9.26 -4.11 -15.75
CA LEU A 46 -9.31 -2.90 -14.92
C LEU A 46 -10.35 -3.01 -13.79
N LEU A 47 -11.55 -3.50 -14.09
CA LEU A 47 -12.60 -3.72 -13.10
C LEU A 47 -12.23 -4.84 -12.09
N ALA A 48 -11.53 -5.89 -12.57
CA ALA A 48 -11.12 -7.01 -11.73
C ALA A 48 -9.94 -6.68 -10.80
N CYS A 49 -9.10 -5.70 -11.14
CA CYS A 49 -7.91 -5.31 -10.35
C CYS A 49 -8.23 -4.75 -8.96
N ARG A 50 -9.45 -4.27 -8.74
CA ARG A 50 -9.86 -3.66 -7.48
C ARG A 50 -9.99 -4.72 -6.37
N PRO A 51 -9.41 -4.52 -5.18
CA PRO A 51 -9.61 -5.41 -4.06
C PRO A 51 -11.10 -5.51 -3.70
N PRO A 52 -11.71 -6.71 -3.68
CA PRO A 52 -13.10 -6.85 -3.30
C PRO A 52 -13.29 -6.62 -1.80
N LEU A 53 -14.37 -5.97 -1.42
CA LEU A 53 -14.68 -5.67 -0.02
C LEU A 53 -15.37 -6.85 0.71
N GLU A 54 -16.15 -7.65 -0.02
CA GLU A 54 -16.90 -8.76 0.56
C GLU A 54 -16.10 -10.06 0.73
N LYS A 55 -15.05 -10.24 -0.08
CA LYS A 55 -14.24 -11.46 -0.13
C LYS A 55 -12.77 -11.13 -0.01
N ARG A 56 -12.00 -12.05 0.51
CA ARG A 56 -10.54 -11.91 0.51
C ARG A 56 -9.95 -12.79 -0.57
N TYR A 57 -9.12 -12.21 -1.43
CA TYR A 57 -8.39 -12.93 -2.46
C TYR A 57 -6.96 -13.21 -2.00
N SER A 58 -6.42 -14.37 -2.37
CA SER A 58 -5.00 -14.69 -2.18
C SER A 58 -4.09 -13.88 -3.12
N PHE A 59 -4.66 -13.44 -4.26
CA PHE A 59 -3.96 -12.70 -5.31
C PHE A 59 -4.95 -11.76 -6.00
N LEU A 60 -4.57 -10.52 -6.28
CA LEU A 60 -5.41 -9.60 -7.05
C LEU A 60 -5.26 -9.87 -8.55
N PRO A 61 -6.36 -10.02 -9.28
CA PRO A 61 -6.30 -10.04 -10.74
C PRO A 61 -5.58 -8.80 -11.28
N THR A 62 -4.89 -8.96 -12.38
CA THR A 62 -4.22 -7.88 -13.10
C THR A 62 -4.71 -7.78 -14.53
N VAL A 63 -4.51 -6.66 -15.18
CA VAL A 63 -4.88 -6.50 -16.60
C VAL A 63 -4.18 -7.57 -17.47
N GLY A 64 -2.95 -7.96 -17.11
CA GLY A 64 -2.18 -8.99 -17.82
C GLY A 64 -2.81 -10.39 -17.80
N ASP A 65 -3.70 -10.67 -16.83
CA ASP A 65 -4.42 -11.95 -16.79
C ASP A 65 -5.50 -12.04 -17.86
N PHE A 66 -6.07 -10.92 -18.26
CA PHE A 66 -7.17 -10.86 -19.23
C PHE A 66 -6.74 -10.53 -20.65
N MET A 67 -5.57 -9.89 -20.83
CA MET A 67 -5.07 -9.53 -22.15
C MET A 67 -3.56 -9.69 -22.30
N LYS A 68 -3.14 -9.94 -23.53
CA LYS A 68 -1.74 -9.88 -23.95
C LYS A 68 -1.58 -8.89 -25.09
N ILE A 69 -0.37 -8.43 -25.30
CA ILE A 69 0.00 -7.58 -26.44
C ILE A 69 0.93 -8.42 -27.30
N ASP A 70 0.59 -8.59 -28.59
CA ASP A 70 1.45 -9.31 -29.55
C ASP A 70 2.65 -8.44 -29.97
N GLU A 71 3.54 -9.02 -30.75
CA GLU A 71 4.76 -8.36 -31.28
C GLU A 71 4.42 -7.14 -32.17
N ASN A 72 3.21 -7.09 -32.73
CA ASN A 72 2.72 -6.00 -33.58
C ASN A 72 1.99 -4.91 -32.79
N GLY A 73 1.86 -5.09 -31.46
CA GLY A 73 1.17 -4.15 -30.58
C GLY A 73 -0.35 -4.32 -30.52
N ASN A 74 -0.91 -5.41 -31.10
CA ASN A 74 -2.34 -5.70 -31.03
C ASN A 74 -2.70 -6.32 -29.68
N ILE A 75 -3.90 -6.00 -29.20
CA ILE A 75 -4.46 -6.55 -27.97
C ILE A 75 -5.11 -7.89 -28.29
N ILE A 76 -4.70 -8.95 -27.58
CA ILE A 76 -5.27 -10.28 -27.65
C ILE A 76 -6.06 -10.50 -26.36
N ASP A 77 -7.36 -10.83 -26.48
CA ASP A 77 -8.20 -11.26 -25.34
C ASP A 77 -7.82 -12.70 -24.96
N ASN A 78 -7.50 -12.93 -23.69
CA ASN A 78 -7.25 -14.28 -23.16
C ASN A 78 -8.53 -15.09 -23.01
N ASN A 79 -9.71 -14.51 -23.30
CA ASN A 79 -11.04 -15.12 -23.19
C ASN A 79 -11.33 -15.71 -21.80
N ILE A 80 -10.82 -15.06 -20.74
CA ILE A 80 -11.02 -15.49 -19.36
C ILE A 80 -12.21 -14.73 -18.77
N SER A 81 -13.16 -15.47 -18.18
CA SER A 81 -14.25 -14.90 -17.40
C SER A 81 -13.71 -14.41 -16.05
N VAL A 82 -14.02 -13.15 -15.69
CA VAL A 82 -13.65 -12.57 -14.38
C VAL A 82 -14.19 -13.45 -13.24
N ALA A 83 -15.44 -13.91 -13.33
CA ALA A 83 -16.08 -14.73 -12.31
C ALA A 83 -15.39 -16.09 -12.10
N GLU A 84 -14.98 -16.76 -13.19
CA GLU A 84 -14.25 -18.03 -13.12
C GLU A 84 -12.84 -17.83 -12.57
N PHE A 85 -12.14 -16.80 -13.01
CA PHE A 85 -10.79 -16.50 -12.55
C PHE A 85 -10.78 -16.21 -11.04
N THR A 86 -11.67 -15.36 -10.57
CA THR A 86 -11.70 -14.93 -9.17
C THR A 86 -12.25 -15.99 -8.20
N LYS A 87 -13.04 -16.96 -8.68
CA LYS A 87 -13.60 -18.04 -7.85
C LYS A 87 -12.52 -18.84 -7.11
N ASN A 88 -11.39 -19.10 -7.77
CA ASN A 88 -10.29 -19.87 -7.22
C ASN A 88 -9.35 -19.05 -6.32
N LEU A 89 -9.54 -17.75 -6.25
CA LEU A 89 -8.69 -16.83 -5.46
C LEU A 89 -9.22 -16.59 -4.05
N VAL A 90 -10.44 -16.99 -3.75
CA VAL A 90 -11.09 -16.73 -2.45
C VAL A 90 -10.41 -17.53 -1.35
N VAL A 91 -9.87 -16.81 -0.36
CA VAL A 91 -9.31 -17.39 0.86
C VAL A 91 -10.45 -17.72 1.83
N SER A 92 -10.46 -18.93 2.37
CA SER A 92 -11.49 -19.34 3.33
C SER A 92 -11.26 -18.73 4.72
N ASP A 93 -12.36 -18.48 5.46
CA ASP A 93 -12.28 -17.96 6.83
C ASP A 93 -11.52 -18.92 7.76
N SER A 94 -11.63 -20.25 7.53
CA SER A 94 -10.91 -21.25 8.32
C SER A 94 -9.40 -21.17 8.15
N GLU A 95 -8.91 -20.99 6.94
CA GLU A 95 -7.47 -20.81 6.65
C GLU A 95 -6.95 -19.52 7.29
N ARG A 96 -7.73 -18.45 7.19
CA ARG A 96 -7.39 -17.16 7.79
C ARG A 96 -7.31 -17.22 9.31
N GLN A 97 -8.31 -17.81 9.96
CA GLN A 97 -8.33 -17.99 11.42
C GLN A 97 -7.16 -18.85 11.91
N LYS A 98 -6.80 -19.90 11.16
CA LYS A 98 -5.62 -20.72 11.47
C LYS A 98 -4.33 -19.88 11.41
N LYS A 99 -4.13 -19.12 10.31
CA LYS A 99 -2.97 -18.22 10.15
C LYS A 99 -2.90 -17.19 11.28
N GLN A 100 -4.02 -16.58 11.67
CA GLN A 100 -4.07 -15.62 12.76
C GLN A 100 -3.73 -16.24 14.13
N LYS A 101 -4.27 -17.41 14.44
CA LYS A 101 -3.93 -18.12 15.70
C LYS A 101 -2.43 -18.40 15.80
N GLU A 102 -1.82 -18.83 14.71
CA GLU A 102 -0.38 -19.07 14.64
C GLU A 102 0.41 -17.76 14.80
N LEU A 103 -0.02 -16.69 14.14
CA LEU A 103 0.62 -15.38 14.18
C LEU A 103 0.63 -14.83 15.62
N PHE A 104 -0.52 -14.80 16.29
CA PHE A 104 -0.67 -14.22 17.62
C PHE A 104 -0.18 -15.13 18.76
N SER A 105 0.23 -16.37 18.48
CA SER A 105 0.93 -17.22 19.43
C SER A 105 2.40 -16.80 19.63
N LYS A 106 2.93 -15.98 18.72
CA LYS A 106 4.31 -15.49 18.75
C LYS A 106 4.45 -14.29 19.71
N LYS A 107 5.67 -14.02 20.17
CA LYS A 107 5.97 -12.79 20.90
C LYS A 107 5.99 -11.60 19.94
N ALA A 108 5.41 -10.48 20.33
CA ALA A 108 5.44 -9.25 19.55
C ALA A 108 6.89 -8.83 19.20
N VAL A 109 7.11 -8.43 17.95
CA VAL A 109 8.41 -7.95 17.46
C VAL A 109 8.59 -6.45 17.70
N LEU A 110 7.48 -5.68 17.62
CA LEU A 110 7.42 -4.26 17.93
C LEU A 110 6.27 -4.01 18.92
N GLN A 111 6.51 -3.19 19.91
CA GLN A 111 5.49 -2.73 20.88
C GLN A 111 5.60 -1.22 21.02
N LEU A 112 4.51 -0.52 20.80
CA LEU A 112 4.36 0.89 21.12
C LEU A 112 3.51 1.00 22.38
N LYS A 113 3.95 1.81 23.36
CA LYS A 113 3.24 2.02 24.62
C LYS A 113 3.12 3.51 24.93
N ASN A 114 1.90 4.00 24.94
CA ASN A 114 1.55 5.40 25.22
C ASN A 114 2.41 6.39 24.40
N LEU A 115 2.68 6.04 23.12
CA LEU A 115 3.53 6.82 22.24
C LEU A 115 2.90 8.19 21.96
N LYS A 116 3.69 9.25 22.14
CA LYS A 116 3.34 10.63 21.80
C LYS A 116 4.40 11.26 20.93
N THR A 117 3.97 11.97 19.89
CA THR A 117 4.85 12.77 19.02
C THR A 117 4.18 14.10 18.73
N TYR A 118 4.73 15.16 19.32
CA TYR A 118 4.17 16.51 19.29
C TYR A 118 5.11 17.45 18.57
N PHE A 119 4.58 18.30 17.71
CA PHE A 119 5.33 19.33 17.00
C PHE A 119 5.04 20.70 17.57
N PRO A 120 6.08 21.50 17.98
CA PRO A 120 5.88 22.81 18.56
C PRO A 120 5.43 23.84 17.51
N ILE A 121 4.39 24.61 17.83
CA ILE A 121 3.97 25.79 17.08
C ILE A 121 4.67 27.02 17.70
N LYS A 122 5.49 27.69 16.91
CA LYS A 122 6.20 28.90 17.31
C LYS A 122 5.48 30.15 16.81
N ASN A 123 5.25 31.14 17.68
CA ASN A 123 4.66 32.42 17.29
C ASN A 123 5.76 33.44 16.94
N GLY A 124 5.84 33.82 15.63
CA GLY A 124 6.76 34.85 15.14
C GLY A 124 8.24 34.42 15.08
N PHE A 125 9.08 35.29 14.51
CA PHE A 125 10.50 35.00 14.23
C PHE A 125 11.36 34.87 15.53
N PHE A 126 10.93 35.47 16.65
CA PHE A 126 11.57 35.41 17.97
C PHE A 126 10.65 34.87 19.07
N GLY A 127 9.50 34.26 18.68
CA GLY A 127 8.49 33.81 19.64
C GLY A 127 8.82 32.43 20.25
N GLY A 128 8.46 32.31 21.53
CA GLY A 128 8.46 30.99 22.22
C GLY A 128 7.42 30.04 21.66
N VAL A 129 7.48 28.76 22.10
CA VAL A 129 6.46 27.77 21.78
C VAL A 129 5.11 28.20 22.37
N SER A 130 4.10 28.38 21.53
CA SER A 130 2.76 28.80 21.94
C SER A 130 1.80 27.63 22.18
N SER A 131 1.97 26.54 21.43
CA SER A 131 1.15 25.33 21.49
C SER A 131 1.86 24.18 20.78
N TYR A 132 1.21 23.00 20.78
CA TYR A 132 1.73 21.81 20.10
C TYR A 132 0.67 21.21 19.20
N VAL A 133 1.08 20.76 18.00
CA VAL A 133 0.30 19.82 17.20
C VAL A 133 0.57 18.42 17.75
N LYS A 134 -0.45 17.77 18.27
CA LYS A 134 -0.39 16.42 18.80
C LYS A 134 -0.60 15.41 17.67
N ALA A 135 0.43 15.20 16.84
CA ALA A 135 0.31 14.35 15.66
C ALA A 135 0.13 12.85 16.00
N VAL A 136 0.71 12.41 17.12
CA VAL A 136 0.48 11.10 17.74
C VAL A 136 0.24 11.34 19.23
N ASN A 137 -0.87 10.87 19.77
CA ASN A 137 -1.29 11.13 21.14
C ASN A 137 -1.77 9.83 21.80
N ASP A 138 -0.94 9.29 22.70
CA ASP A 138 -1.24 8.10 23.51
C ASP A 138 -1.50 6.81 22.72
N VAL A 139 -0.70 6.55 21.68
CA VAL A 139 -0.87 5.37 20.81
C VAL A 139 -0.19 4.14 21.41
N THR A 140 -0.97 3.05 21.54
CA THR A 140 -0.50 1.76 22.09
C THR A 140 -0.95 0.61 21.19
N PHE A 141 -0.01 -0.16 20.63
CA PHE A 141 -0.26 -1.41 19.92
C PHE A 141 1.00 -2.27 19.80
N ASP A 142 0.77 -3.57 19.53
CA ASP A 142 1.81 -4.55 19.24
C ASP A 142 1.79 -4.95 17.77
N VAL A 143 2.96 -5.35 17.22
CA VAL A 143 3.09 -5.97 15.89
C VAL A 143 3.80 -7.31 16.04
N TYR A 144 3.30 -8.34 15.37
CA TYR A 144 3.80 -9.71 15.46
C TYR A 144 4.66 -10.09 14.25
N PRO A 145 5.67 -10.99 14.41
CA PRO A 145 6.51 -11.43 13.29
C PRO A 145 5.69 -12.09 12.18
N GLY A 146 5.82 -11.58 10.94
CA GLY A 146 5.07 -12.04 9.77
C GLY A 146 3.67 -11.44 9.64
N GLU A 147 3.27 -10.52 10.54
CA GLU A 147 2.02 -9.77 10.45
C GLU A 147 2.09 -8.68 9.38
N THR A 148 0.95 -8.38 8.77
CA THR A 148 0.68 -7.08 8.15
C THR A 148 -0.32 -6.34 9.02
N LEU A 149 0.14 -5.31 9.75
CA LEU A 149 -0.72 -4.40 10.51
C LEU A 149 -1.08 -3.21 9.64
N GLY A 150 -2.38 -3.02 9.35
CA GLY A 150 -2.87 -1.87 8.60
C GLY A 150 -3.09 -0.66 9.51
N LEU A 151 -2.65 0.52 9.08
CA LEU A 151 -3.00 1.81 9.69
C LEU A 151 -3.86 2.60 8.72
N VAL A 152 -5.09 2.91 9.12
CA VAL A 152 -6.07 3.68 8.33
C VAL A 152 -6.57 4.91 9.08
N GLY A 153 -7.18 5.84 8.36
CA GLY A 153 -7.77 7.07 8.87
C GLY A 153 -7.59 8.22 7.88
N GLU A 154 -8.20 9.34 8.15
CA GLU A 154 -8.14 10.53 7.29
C GLU A 154 -6.71 11.06 7.10
N SER A 155 -6.49 11.85 6.06
CA SER A 155 -5.20 12.50 5.84
C SER A 155 -4.87 13.43 7.02
N GLY A 156 -3.63 13.35 7.53
CA GLY A 156 -3.19 14.16 8.67
C GLY A 156 -3.50 13.58 10.06
N CYS A 157 -4.16 12.41 10.18
CA CYS A 157 -4.46 11.81 11.49
C CYS A 157 -3.25 11.17 12.21
N GLY A 158 -2.02 11.28 11.68
CA GLY A 158 -0.81 10.84 12.39
C GLY A 158 -0.15 9.55 11.89
N LYS A 159 -0.70 8.82 10.91
CA LYS A 159 -0.18 7.53 10.41
C LYS A 159 1.28 7.59 9.97
N THR A 160 1.62 8.50 9.05
CA THR A 160 2.99 8.74 8.58
C THR A 160 3.92 9.14 9.72
N THR A 161 3.43 9.93 10.68
CA THR A 161 4.20 10.34 11.86
C THR A 161 4.57 9.12 12.71
N ILE A 162 3.66 8.17 12.94
CA ILE A 162 3.98 6.91 13.65
C ILE A 162 5.10 6.17 12.93
N GLY A 163 4.99 5.97 11.61
CA GLY A 163 6.03 5.28 10.84
C GLY A 163 7.40 5.94 10.94
N ARG A 164 7.45 7.27 10.86
CA ARG A 164 8.68 8.05 11.00
C ARG A 164 9.22 8.05 12.43
N THR A 165 8.35 8.08 13.42
CA THR A 165 8.75 8.02 14.85
C THR A 165 9.34 6.66 15.20
N ILE A 166 8.78 5.54 14.70
CA ILE A 166 9.35 4.19 14.88
C ILE A 166 10.80 4.14 14.37
N LEU A 167 11.10 4.76 13.23
CA LEU A 167 12.44 4.84 12.67
C LEU A 167 13.33 5.92 13.30
N ARG A 168 12.81 6.68 14.29
CA ARG A 168 13.45 7.88 14.83
C ARG A 168 13.93 8.84 13.74
N LEU A 169 13.12 9.01 12.70
CA LEU A 169 13.22 10.14 11.77
C LEU A 169 12.53 11.39 12.37
N GLU A 170 11.53 11.13 13.23
CA GLU A 170 10.90 12.10 14.15
C GLU A 170 11.12 11.59 15.57
N GLU A 171 11.57 12.46 16.47
CA GLU A 171 11.80 12.08 17.86
C GLU A 171 10.47 11.94 18.63
N PRO A 172 10.28 10.87 19.41
CA PRO A 172 9.10 10.74 20.27
C PRO A 172 9.14 11.81 21.38
N THR A 173 7.97 12.35 21.73
CA THR A 173 7.85 13.27 22.87
C THR A 173 7.77 12.50 24.18
N GLU A 174 7.00 11.40 24.20
CA GLU A 174 6.82 10.51 25.36
C GLU A 174 6.46 9.10 24.88
N GLY A 175 6.50 8.12 25.79
CA GLY A 175 6.13 6.73 25.55
C GLY A 175 7.32 5.83 25.30
N GLU A 176 7.04 4.55 25.04
CA GLU A 176 8.04 3.53 24.78
C GLU A 176 7.84 2.91 23.40
N MET A 177 8.96 2.64 22.71
CA MET A 177 9.00 1.92 21.43
C MET A 177 9.95 0.73 21.57
N ILE A 178 9.44 -0.46 21.79
CA ILE A 178 10.24 -1.65 22.06
C ILE A 178 10.31 -2.51 20.80
N TYR A 179 11.48 -2.66 20.19
CA TYR A 179 11.76 -3.58 19.10
C TYR A 179 12.65 -4.74 19.57
N LYS A 180 12.16 -5.97 19.47
CA LYS A 180 12.86 -7.19 19.94
C LYS A 180 13.38 -7.07 21.38
N GLY A 181 12.66 -6.34 22.24
CA GLY A 181 13.01 -6.13 23.65
C GLY A 181 13.95 -4.95 23.93
N GLN A 182 14.38 -4.20 22.92
CA GLN A 182 15.19 -2.99 23.08
C GLN A 182 14.34 -1.73 22.84
N ASP A 183 14.49 -0.73 23.70
CA ASP A 183 13.79 0.56 23.55
C ASP A 183 14.47 1.42 22.48
N ILE A 184 13.78 1.60 21.33
CA ILE A 184 14.30 2.37 20.19
C ILE A 184 14.62 3.82 20.60
N ALA A 185 13.84 4.42 21.50
CA ALA A 185 14.05 5.80 21.93
C ALA A 185 15.39 5.99 22.65
N LYS A 186 15.95 4.92 23.25
CA LYS A 186 17.21 4.93 24.01
C LYS A 186 18.42 4.39 23.23
N MET A 187 18.22 3.96 21.99
CA MET A 187 19.32 3.45 21.16
C MET A 187 20.37 4.51 20.89
N THR A 188 21.64 4.14 21.01
CA THR A 188 22.78 4.91 20.52
C THR A 188 22.76 5.04 19.00
N ALA A 189 23.62 5.90 18.43
CA ALA A 189 23.70 6.07 16.98
C ALA A 189 24.04 4.78 16.23
N ASP A 190 24.93 3.95 16.77
CA ASP A 190 25.35 2.68 16.17
C ASP A 190 24.25 1.61 16.27
N GLU A 191 23.57 1.53 17.42
CA GLU A 191 22.41 0.65 17.60
C GLU A 191 21.27 1.04 16.66
N LEU A 192 21.00 2.36 16.52
CA LEU A 192 19.97 2.89 15.60
C LEU A 192 20.34 2.62 14.13
N ARG A 193 21.63 2.71 13.76
CA ARG A 193 22.10 2.31 12.44
C ARG A 193 21.85 0.83 12.17
N SER A 194 22.12 -0.04 13.15
CA SER A 194 21.85 -1.47 13.06
C SER A 194 20.34 -1.77 13.01
N PHE A 195 19.55 -1.09 13.82
CA PHE A 195 18.08 -1.17 13.79
C PHE A 195 17.51 -0.77 12.41
N ARG A 196 17.99 0.33 11.82
CA ARG A 196 17.55 0.80 10.50
C ARG A 196 17.98 -0.12 9.35
N LYS A 197 18.92 -1.05 9.55
CA LYS A 197 19.21 -2.15 8.62
C LYS A 197 18.08 -3.18 8.62
N GLU A 198 17.51 -3.49 9.80
CA GLU A 198 16.45 -4.47 9.95
C GLU A 198 15.05 -3.91 9.64
N VAL A 199 14.84 -2.63 9.90
CA VAL A 199 13.55 -1.94 9.73
C VAL A 199 13.68 -0.86 8.66
N GLN A 200 12.97 -1.03 7.56
CA GLN A 200 13.02 -0.13 6.41
C GLN A 200 11.68 0.56 6.19
N ILE A 201 11.68 1.64 5.40
CA ILE A 201 10.47 2.35 5.00
C ILE A 201 10.42 2.49 3.47
N ILE A 202 9.23 2.24 2.92
CA ILE A 202 8.88 2.57 1.53
C ILE A 202 8.02 3.82 1.59
N PHE A 203 8.52 4.93 1.05
CA PHE A 203 7.87 6.23 1.14
C PHE A 203 6.71 6.39 0.14
N GLN A 204 5.81 7.30 0.48
CA GLN A 204 4.62 7.67 -0.30
C GLN A 204 4.96 8.19 -1.69
N ASP A 205 5.94 9.07 -1.81
CA ASP A 205 6.34 9.66 -3.09
C ASP A 205 7.59 8.99 -3.64
N PRO A 206 7.46 8.16 -4.69
CA PRO A 206 8.60 7.51 -5.32
C PRO A 206 9.52 8.48 -6.05
N TYR A 207 9.07 9.71 -6.37
CA TYR A 207 9.91 10.73 -6.99
C TYR A 207 10.88 11.34 -6.00
N SER A 208 10.39 11.82 -4.88
CA SER A 208 11.22 12.47 -3.85
C SER A 208 12.12 11.48 -3.12
N SER A 209 11.77 10.19 -3.15
CA SER A 209 12.55 9.14 -2.48
C SER A 209 13.83 8.74 -3.24
N LEU A 210 13.96 9.08 -4.52
CA LEU A 210 15.12 8.75 -5.37
C LEU A 210 15.88 10.00 -5.76
N ASN A 211 17.22 9.97 -5.61
CA ASN A 211 18.05 11.06 -6.09
C ASN A 211 18.05 11.07 -7.64
N PRO A 212 17.52 12.14 -8.30
CA PRO A 212 17.41 12.19 -9.76
C PRO A 212 18.75 12.22 -10.50
N ARG A 213 19.86 12.47 -9.78
CA ARG A 213 21.23 12.52 -10.34
C ARG A 213 21.96 11.17 -10.21
N MET A 214 21.36 10.18 -9.60
CA MET A 214 21.91 8.82 -9.48
C MET A 214 21.19 7.87 -10.42
N THR A 215 21.91 6.89 -10.97
CA THR A 215 21.27 5.77 -11.65
C THR A 215 20.50 4.91 -10.65
N ILE A 216 19.47 4.20 -11.11
CA ILE A 216 18.67 3.38 -10.22
C ILE A 216 19.49 2.25 -9.59
N GLY A 217 20.45 1.70 -10.31
CA GLY A 217 21.38 0.70 -9.79
C GLY A 217 22.17 1.23 -8.60
N ASN A 218 22.74 2.43 -8.71
CA ASN A 218 23.47 3.07 -7.61
C ASN A 218 22.55 3.42 -6.43
N ALA A 219 21.33 3.89 -6.70
CA ALA A 219 20.36 4.20 -5.65
C ALA A 219 19.93 2.96 -4.84
N ILE A 220 19.86 1.77 -5.49
CA ILE A 220 19.59 0.49 -4.79
C ILE A 220 20.84 -0.01 -4.07
N MET A 221 22.04 0.23 -4.63
CA MET A 221 23.32 -0.21 -4.09
C MET A 221 23.74 0.61 -2.86
N GLU A 222 23.40 1.90 -2.78
CA GLU A 222 23.80 2.83 -1.73
C GLU A 222 23.53 2.30 -0.30
N PRO A 223 22.34 1.77 0.05
CA PRO A 223 22.10 1.20 1.38
C PRO A 223 23.04 0.03 1.71
N MET A 224 23.42 -0.79 0.71
CA MET A 224 24.37 -1.88 0.93
C MET A 224 25.77 -1.36 1.25
N GLN A 225 26.20 -0.27 0.60
CA GLN A 225 27.48 0.38 0.90
C GLN A 225 27.47 1.02 2.29
N VAL A 226 26.38 1.73 2.65
CA VAL A 226 26.23 2.36 3.97
C VAL A 226 26.28 1.34 5.11
N HIS A 227 25.72 0.16 4.91
CA HIS A 227 25.64 -0.89 5.94
C HIS A 227 26.69 -2.00 5.78
N ASP A 228 27.71 -1.81 4.93
CA ASP A 228 28.81 -2.75 4.68
C ASP A 228 28.31 -4.17 4.34
N ILE A 229 27.26 -4.24 3.49
CA ILE A 229 26.70 -5.49 2.99
C ILE A 229 27.46 -5.92 1.76
N LEU A 230 27.92 -7.18 1.74
CA LEU A 230 28.81 -7.74 0.72
C LEU A 230 30.20 -7.08 0.70
N GLU A 231 31.19 -7.79 0.19
CA GLU A 231 32.59 -7.39 0.32
C GLU A 231 33.01 -6.26 -0.64
N ASN A 232 32.39 -6.24 -1.82
CA ASN A 232 32.78 -5.31 -2.88
C ASN A 232 31.60 -4.88 -3.77
N ASP A 233 31.82 -3.85 -4.58
CA ASP A 233 30.76 -3.28 -5.44
C ASP A 233 30.36 -4.20 -6.58
N GLU A 234 31.18 -5.15 -7.00
CA GLU A 234 30.79 -6.12 -8.03
C GLU A 234 29.73 -7.07 -7.51
N GLN A 235 29.90 -7.60 -6.30
CA GLN A 235 28.87 -8.42 -5.64
C GLN A 235 27.60 -7.63 -5.37
N ARG A 236 27.72 -6.35 -5.00
CA ARG A 236 26.56 -5.46 -4.81
C ARG A 236 25.80 -5.23 -6.12
N LYS A 237 26.50 -5.03 -7.24
CA LYS A 237 25.87 -4.89 -8.57
C LYS A 237 25.09 -6.13 -8.97
N GLU A 238 25.66 -7.32 -8.78
CA GLU A 238 24.93 -8.56 -9.06
C GLU A 238 23.69 -8.69 -8.18
N LYS A 239 23.79 -8.34 -6.91
CA LYS A 239 22.64 -8.30 -6.00
C LYS A 239 21.58 -7.31 -6.45
N VAL A 240 21.96 -6.14 -6.94
CA VAL A 240 21.00 -5.15 -7.51
C VAL A 240 20.27 -5.74 -8.72
N LYS A 241 20.97 -6.43 -9.62
CA LYS A 241 20.35 -7.08 -10.79
C LYS A 241 19.32 -8.15 -10.37
N GLU A 242 19.65 -8.97 -9.36
CA GLU A 242 18.69 -9.91 -8.77
C GLU A 242 17.45 -9.19 -8.21
N LEU A 243 17.65 -8.11 -7.45
CA LEU A 243 16.56 -7.33 -6.87
C LEU A 243 15.68 -6.68 -7.93
N LEU A 244 16.28 -6.15 -9.02
CA LEU A 244 15.51 -5.61 -10.15
C LEU A 244 14.63 -6.70 -10.77
N THR A 245 15.16 -7.90 -10.98
CA THR A 245 14.37 -9.04 -11.47
C THR A 245 13.23 -9.39 -10.52
N LYS A 246 13.49 -9.43 -9.21
CA LYS A 246 12.46 -9.73 -8.19
C LYS A 246 11.31 -8.73 -8.17
N VAL A 247 11.58 -7.47 -8.47
CA VAL A 247 10.54 -6.44 -8.59
C VAL A 247 9.99 -6.30 -10.03
N SER A 248 10.24 -7.29 -10.89
CA SER A 248 9.78 -7.33 -12.30
C SER A 248 10.29 -6.14 -13.14
N LEU A 249 11.55 -5.78 -12.93
CA LEU A 249 12.29 -4.82 -13.76
C LEU A 249 13.46 -5.52 -14.45
N ASP A 250 13.82 -5.01 -15.65
CA ASP A 250 14.97 -5.54 -16.40
C ASP A 250 16.28 -5.19 -15.68
N PRO A 251 17.18 -6.13 -15.40
CA PRO A 251 18.51 -5.88 -14.87
C PRO A 251 19.34 -4.86 -15.69
N ALA A 252 19.11 -4.76 -17.00
CA ALA A 252 19.75 -3.78 -17.86
C ALA A 252 19.39 -2.33 -17.49
N HIS A 253 18.30 -2.13 -16.75
CA HIS A 253 17.91 -0.82 -16.25
C HIS A 253 18.87 -0.24 -15.19
N PHE A 254 19.85 -1.00 -14.70
CA PHE A 254 20.82 -0.57 -13.69
C PHE A 254 21.40 0.82 -13.96
N TYR A 255 21.70 1.13 -15.23
CA TYR A 255 22.37 2.37 -15.64
C TYR A 255 21.41 3.51 -16.00
N ARG A 256 20.10 3.29 -15.92
CA ARG A 256 19.09 4.30 -16.23
C ARG A 256 18.81 5.21 -15.03
N TYR A 257 18.27 6.38 -15.30
CA TYR A 257 17.94 7.38 -14.28
C TYR A 257 16.46 7.31 -13.89
N PRO A 258 16.08 7.76 -12.66
CA PRO A 258 14.70 7.70 -12.18
C PRO A 258 13.67 8.35 -13.10
N HIS A 259 14.02 9.45 -13.78
CA HIS A 259 13.10 10.18 -14.67
C HIS A 259 12.70 9.40 -15.93
N GLU A 260 13.41 8.32 -16.27
CA GLU A 260 13.11 7.46 -17.42
C GLU A 260 12.06 6.38 -17.10
N PHE A 261 11.52 6.35 -15.87
CA PHE A 261 10.60 5.33 -15.39
C PHE A 261 9.23 5.91 -15.06
N SER A 262 8.17 5.09 -15.22
CA SER A 262 6.83 5.41 -14.77
C SER A 262 6.74 5.44 -13.24
N GLY A 263 5.66 5.99 -12.68
CA GLY A 263 5.42 6.02 -11.23
C GLY A 263 5.47 4.63 -10.59
N GLY A 264 4.79 3.65 -11.18
CA GLY A 264 4.80 2.27 -10.69
C GLY A 264 6.17 1.58 -10.80
N GLN A 265 6.94 1.87 -11.85
CA GLN A 265 8.32 1.37 -11.96
C GLN A 265 9.22 2.00 -10.89
N ARG A 266 9.10 3.29 -10.62
CA ARG A 266 9.84 3.96 -9.53
C ARG A 266 9.47 3.39 -8.16
N GLN A 267 8.19 3.07 -7.94
CA GLN A 267 7.77 2.40 -6.71
C GLN A 267 8.46 1.05 -6.54
N ARG A 268 8.54 0.25 -7.60
CA ARG A 268 9.26 -1.03 -7.61
C ARG A 268 10.76 -0.85 -7.33
N ILE A 269 11.38 0.22 -7.85
CA ILE A 269 12.77 0.59 -7.53
C ILE A 269 12.92 0.93 -6.04
N GLY A 270 11.97 1.68 -5.46
CA GLY A 270 11.94 1.97 -4.03
C GLY A 270 11.81 0.72 -3.16
N ILE A 271 10.98 -0.25 -3.59
CA ILE A 271 10.86 -1.56 -2.96
C ILE A 271 12.19 -2.33 -3.03
N ALA A 272 12.83 -2.39 -4.23
CA ALA A 272 14.12 -3.05 -4.39
C ALA A 272 15.20 -2.43 -3.51
N ARG A 273 15.22 -1.09 -3.37
CA ARG A 273 16.13 -0.37 -2.47
C ARG A 273 15.91 -0.74 -1.01
N ALA A 274 14.66 -0.82 -0.55
CA ALA A 274 14.35 -1.24 0.82
C ALA A 274 14.82 -2.69 1.08
N LEU A 275 14.66 -3.58 0.10
CA LEU A 275 15.09 -4.99 0.20
C LEU A 275 16.60 -5.18 0.16
N ALA A 276 17.38 -4.21 -0.32
CA ALA A 276 18.82 -4.33 -0.52
C ALA A 276 19.60 -4.66 0.75
N VAL A 277 19.08 -4.28 1.91
CA VAL A 277 19.68 -4.54 3.22
C VAL A 277 19.15 -5.81 3.92
N ASN A 278 18.34 -6.63 3.22
CA ASN A 278 17.67 -7.81 3.76
C ASN A 278 16.88 -7.53 5.05
N PRO A 279 15.93 -6.58 5.03
CA PRO A 279 15.16 -6.20 6.22
C PRO A 279 14.31 -7.36 6.75
N LYS A 280 13.83 -7.22 7.97
CA LYS A 280 12.84 -8.12 8.59
C LYS A 280 11.49 -7.44 8.79
N PHE A 281 11.49 -6.12 8.74
CA PHE A 281 10.33 -5.29 8.98
C PHE A 281 10.30 -4.13 7.98
N ILE A 282 9.17 -3.88 7.35
CA ILE A 282 9.02 -2.76 6.41
C ILE A 282 7.77 -1.95 6.76
N ILE A 283 7.93 -0.64 6.82
CA ILE A 283 6.82 0.32 6.92
C ILE A 283 6.50 0.77 5.49
N CYS A 284 5.30 0.45 5.00
CA CYS A 284 4.79 0.90 3.72
C CYS A 284 3.96 2.17 3.94
N ASP A 285 4.55 3.34 3.75
CA ASP A 285 3.88 4.63 3.99
C ASP A 285 3.22 5.12 2.69
N GLU A 286 1.91 4.88 2.56
CA GLU A 286 1.08 5.20 1.39
C GLU A 286 1.71 4.77 0.04
N SER A 287 2.41 3.64 0.05
CA SER A 287 3.29 3.18 -1.03
C SER A 287 2.59 2.85 -2.35
N VAL A 288 1.27 2.89 -2.41
CA VAL A 288 0.48 2.59 -3.62
C VAL A 288 -0.56 3.66 -3.97
N SER A 289 -0.69 4.71 -3.16
CA SER A 289 -1.75 5.72 -3.29
C SER A 289 -1.67 6.58 -4.57
N ALA A 290 -0.46 6.76 -5.10
CA ALA A 290 -0.22 7.55 -6.32
C ALA A 290 -0.27 6.72 -7.62
N LEU A 291 -0.64 5.43 -7.54
CA LEU A 291 -0.65 4.51 -8.65
C LEU A 291 -2.06 4.32 -9.20
N ASP A 292 -2.17 4.08 -10.52
CA ASP A 292 -3.43 3.64 -11.10
C ASP A 292 -3.80 2.22 -10.61
N VAL A 293 -5.09 1.88 -10.63
CA VAL A 293 -5.64 0.64 -10.05
C VAL A 293 -4.94 -0.62 -10.57
N SER A 294 -4.56 -0.64 -11.84
CA SER A 294 -3.92 -1.81 -12.45
C SER A 294 -2.48 -1.99 -11.97
N VAL A 295 -1.73 -0.91 -11.86
CA VAL A 295 -0.36 -0.92 -11.32
C VAL A 295 -0.38 -1.14 -9.81
N GLN A 296 -1.36 -0.58 -9.12
CA GLN A 296 -1.59 -0.79 -7.69
C GLN A 296 -1.76 -2.28 -7.36
N ALA A 297 -2.64 -3.01 -8.09
CA ALA A 297 -2.82 -4.45 -7.91
C ALA A 297 -1.51 -5.23 -8.06
N GLN A 298 -0.72 -4.90 -9.10
CA GLN A 298 0.58 -5.54 -9.31
C GLN A 298 1.57 -5.29 -8.18
N VAL A 299 1.61 -4.07 -7.61
CA VAL A 299 2.52 -3.74 -6.49
C VAL A 299 2.05 -4.40 -5.20
N LEU A 300 0.74 -4.50 -4.95
CA LEU A 300 0.18 -5.19 -3.79
C LEU A 300 0.51 -6.70 -3.84
N ASN A 301 0.34 -7.33 -5.00
CA ASN A 301 0.74 -8.73 -5.20
C ASN A 301 2.24 -8.91 -4.97
N LEU A 302 3.08 -8.04 -5.56
CA LEU A 302 4.52 -8.06 -5.33
C LEU A 302 4.88 -7.97 -3.85
N LEU A 303 4.25 -7.07 -3.07
CA LEU A 303 4.50 -6.94 -1.64
C LEU A 303 4.10 -8.22 -0.87
N ASN A 304 3.00 -8.88 -1.25
CA ASN A 304 2.60 -10.15 -0.66
C ASN A 304 3.59 -11.28 -0.99
N ASP A 305 4.03 -11.39 -2.25
CA ASP A 305 5.02 -12.40 -2.67
C ASP A 305 6.34 -12.20 -1.91
N LEU A 306 6.81 -10.96 -1.80
CA LEU A 306 8.01 -10.61 -1.05
C LEU A 306 7.87 -10.90 0.45
N LYS A 307 6.67 -10.67 1.02
CA LYS A 307 6.38 -11.00 2.42
C LYS A 307 6.55 -12.49 2.68
N GLU A 308 5.98 -13.34 1.84
CA GLU A 308 6.08 -14.79 2.00
C GLU A 308 7.51 -15.27 1.73
N GLU A 309 8.19 -14.78 0.68
CA GLU A 309 9.54 -15.19 0.32
C GLU A 309 10.59 -14.85 1.38
N PHE A 310 10.52 -13.62 1.94
CA PHE A 310 11.53 -13.12 2.90
C PHE A 310 11.09 -13.19 4.36
N GLY A 311 9.87 -13.63 4.65
CA GLY A 311 9.29 -13.68 5.99
C GLY A 311 9.15 -12.28 6.61
N LEU A 312 8.69 -11.30 5.82
CA LEU A 312 8.63 -9.90 6.22
C LEU A 312 7.44 -9.61 7.14
N THR A 313 7.62 -8.66 8.02
CA THR A 313 6.57 -8.03 8.82
C THR A 313 6.29 -6.65 8.26
N TYR A 314 5.00 -6.28 8.14
CA TYR A 314 4.62 -4.98 7.59
C TYR A 314 3.80 -4.15 8.57
N ILE A 315 4.06 -2.83 8.61
CA ILE A 315 3.05 -1.82 8.90
C ILE A 315 2.64 -1.22 7.56
N PHE A 316 1.38 -1.36 7.19
CA PHE A 316 0.85 -0.89 5.92
C PHE A 316 -0.07 0.30 6.13
N ILE A 317 0.40 1.49 5.74
CA ILE A 317 -0.30 2.76 5.91
C ILE A 317 -0.97 3.12 4.58
N SER A 318 -2.27 3.34 4.59
CA SER A 318 -3.00 3.89 3.46
C SER A 318 -4.25 4.64 3.94
N HIS A 319 -4.77 5.54 3.12
CA HIS A 319 -6.09 6.14 3.28
C HIS A 319 -7.18 5.32 2.56
N ASP A 320 -6.80 4.39 1.68
CA ASP A 320 -7.73 3.47 1.02
C ASP A 320 -7.96 2.24 1.89
N LEU A 321 -9.14 2.21 2.53
CA LEU A 321 -9.53 1.13 3.44
C LEU A 321 -9.66 -0.22 2.73
N SER A 322 -10.05 -0.25 1.44
CA SER A 322 -10.17 -1.48 0.66
C SER A 322 -8.81 -2.14 0.45
N VAL A 323 -7.81 -1.34 0.16
CA VAL A 323 -6.42 -1.78 0.03
C VAL A 323 -5.86 -2.28 1.36
N VAL A 324 -6.11 -1.54 2.45
CA VAL A 324 -5.65 -1.96 3.79
C VAL A 324 -6.35 -3.23 4.24
N LYS A 325 -7.66 -3.36 4.01
CA LYS A 325 -8.40 -4.60 4.29
C LYS A 325 -7.81 -5.79 3.54
N TYR A 326 -7.47 -5.62 2.27
CA TYR A 326 -6.86 -6.69 1.46
C TYR A 326 -5.49 -7.11 2.01
N MET A 327 -4.62 -6.15 2.33
CA MET A 327 -3.24 -6.42 2.74
C MET A 327 -3.10 -6.90 4.19
N SER A 328 -4.03 -6.53 5.09
CA SER A 328 -3.77 -6.57 6.53
C SER A 328 -4.41 -7.77 7.23
N ASP A 329 -3.71 -8.30 8.22
CA ASP A 329 -4.21 -9.29 9.17
C ASP A 329 -5.05 -8.60 10.26
N ARG A 330 -4.54 -7.49 10.83
CA ARG A 330 -5.24 -6.58 11.74
C ARG A 330 -5.20 -5.16 11.21
N MET A 331 -6.10 -4.33 11.72
CA MET A 331 -6.24 -2.92 11.37
C MET A 331 -6.30 -2.05 12.61
N VAL A 332 -5.65 -0.90 12.54
CA VAL A 332 -5.74 0.21 13.50
C VAL A 332 -6.36 1.39 12.78
N VAL A 333 -7.50 1.85 13.26
CA VAL A 333 -8.19 3.03 12.78
C VAL A 333 -7.76 4.22 13.63
N MET A 334 -7.28 5.28 12.97
CA MET A 334 -6.77 6.47 13.65
C MET A 334 -7.60 7.70 13.34
N GLN A 335 -7.82 8.51 14.36
CA GLN A 335 -8.43 9.84 14.27
C GLN A 335 -7.65 10.81 15.15
N GLU A 336 -7.29 12.00 14.61
CA GLU A 336 -6.68 13.11 15.38
C GLU A 336 -5.50 12.70 16.28
N GLY A 337 -4.67 11.76 15.81
CA GLY A 337 -3.48 11.28 16.54
C GLY A 337 -3.74 10.15 17.51
N GLU A 338 -4.96 9.69 17.69
CA GLU A 338 -5.36 8.64 18.63
C GLU A 338 -5.87 7.39 17.91
N ILE A 339 -5.90 6.26 18.60
CA ILE A 339 -6.50 5.02 18.11
C ILE A 339 -7.98 5.04 18.43
N GLU A 340 -8.82 5.02 17.41
CA GLU A 340 -10.26 4.98 17.53
C GLU A 340 -10.78 3.54 17.67
N GLU A 341 -10.23 2.63 16.85
CA GLU A 341 -10.58 1.22 16.87
C GLU A 341 -9.40 0.36 16.43
N MET A 342 -9.25 -0.84 17.00
CA MET A 342 -8.26 -1.81 16.58
C MET A 342 -8.83 -3.23 16.67
N GLY A 343 -8.53 -4.07 15.66
CA GLY A 343 -8.99 -5.46 15.65
C GLY A 343 -8.61 -6.21 14.38
N ASP A 344 -9.22 -7.35 14.15
CA ASP A 344 -9.16 -8.08 12.89
C ASP A 344 -9.67 -7.20 11.75
N ALA A 345 -8.97 -7.20 10.60
CA ALA A 345 -9.27 -6.29 9.50
C ALA A 345 -10.68 -6.51 8.91
N ASP A 346 -11.14 -7.77 8.82
CA ASP A 346 -12.48 -8.05 8.31
C ASP A 346 -13.54 -7.76 9.38
N GLN A 347 -13.25 -7.98 10.67
CA GLN A 347 -14.18 -7.64 11.76
C GLN A 347 -14.40 -6.12 11.83
N ILE A 348 -13.34 -5.31 11.73
CA ILE A 348 -13.48 -3.85 11.71
C ILE A 348 -14.31 -3.40 10.51
N TYR A 349 -14.09 -3.99 9.33
CA TYR A 349 -14.84 -3.62 8.13
C TYR A 349 -16.31 -4.04 8.21
N ASN A 350 -16.59 -5.31 8.61
CA ASN A 350 -17.93 -5.88 8.58
C ASN A 350 -18.79 -5.52 9.80
N ALA A 351 -18.17 -5.22 10.95
CA ALA A 351 -18.83 -4.91 12.20
C ALA A 351 -18.07 -3.84 13.01
N PRO A 352 -17.96 -2.60 12.46
CA PRO A 352 -17.29 -1.49 13.12
C PRO A 352 -18.01 -1.10 14.40
N LYS A 353 -17.25 -0.81 15.46
CA LYS A 353 -17.78 -0.50 16.78
C LYS A 353 -18.01 0.99 16.98
N THR A 354 -17.09 1.84 16.45
CA THR A 354 -17.16 3.28 16.65
C THR A 354 -17.88 3.98 15.51
N ASP A 355 -18.49 5.12 15.80
CA ASP A 355 -19.22 5.90 14.79
C ASP A 355 -18.27 6.52 13.75
N TYR A 356 -17.02 6.80 14.15
CA TYR A 356 -16.01 7.26 13.20
C TYR A 356 -15.64 6.17 12.18
N THR A 357 -15.37 4.93 12.67
CA THR A 357 -15.06 3.81 11.78
C THR A 357 -16.20 3.52 10.80
N LYS A 358 -17.47 3.59 11.27
CA LYS A 358 -18.65 3.46 10.40
C LYS A 358 -18.67 4.52 9.30
N LYS A 359 -18.50 5.80 9.67
CA LYS A 359 -18.44 6.91 8.70
C LYS A 359 -17.30 6.75 7.71
N LEU A 360 -16.13 6.29 8.16
CA LEU A 360 -14.98 6.05 7.31
C LEU A 360 -15.26 4.94 6.27
N ILE A 361 -15.95 3.88 6.68
CA ILE A 361 -16.36 2.78 5.80
C ILE A 361 -17.45 3.25 4.83
N ASP A 362 -18.46 3.95 5.32
CA ASP A 362 -19.58 4.46 4.51
C ASP A 362 -19.12 5.48 3.45
N ALA A 363 -17.98 6.13 3.68
CA ALA A 363 -17.39 7.08 2.73
C ALA A 363 -16.62 6.41 1.57
N ILE A 364 -16.44 5.08 1.58
CA ILE A 364 -15.75 4.36 0.50
C ILE A 364 -16.67 4.27 -0.71
N PRO A 365 -16.28 4.81 -1.87
CA PRO A 365 -17.04 4.62 -3.08
C PRO A 365 -16.98 3.14 -3.51
N GLU A 366 -17.95 2.33 -3.11
CA GLU A 366 -17.89 0.89 -3.35
C GLU A 366 -18.16 0.51 -4.81
N GLY A 367 -18.89 1.37 -5.54
CA GLY A 367 -19.30 1.10 -6.92
C GLY A 367 -20.22 -0.11 -7.01
N LYS A 368 -21.07 -0.32 -5.99
CA LYS A 368 -22.06 -1.39 -5.99
C LYS A 368 -23.03 -1.20 -7.17
N LEU A 369 -23.43 -2.32 -7.78
CA LEU A 369 -24.37 -2.28 -8.90
C LEU A 369 -25.73 -1.68 -8.50
N GLU A 370 -26.15 -1.88 -7.24
CA GLU A 370 -27.36 -1.27 -6.69
C GLU A 370 -27.28 0.26 -6.65
N ASP A 371 -26.12 0.82 -6.32
CA ASP A 371 -25.90 2.27 -6.26
C ASP A 371 -25.89 2.87 -7.66
N ILE A 372 -25.21 2.21 -8.61
CA ILE A 372 -25.25 2.59 -10.03
C ILE A 372 -26.69 2.59 -10.55
N LYS A 373 -27.43 1.52 -10.25
CA LYS A 373 -28.84 1.38 -10.63
C LYS A 373 -29.70 2.50 -10.07
N GLY A 374 -29.60 2.73 -8.75
CA GLY A 374 -30.36 3.78 -8.06
C GLY A 374 -30.03 5.19 -8.57
N HIS A 375 -28.78 5.47 -8.94
CA HIS A 375 -28.36 6.72 -9.54
C HIS A 375 -28.98 6.94 -10.93
N LEU A 376 -28.94 5.94 -11.79
CA LEU A 376 -29.51 6.02 -13.15
C LEU A 376 -31.02 6.12 -13.14
N GLU A 377 -31.72 5.38 -12.27
CA GLU A 377 -33.17 5.44 -12.09
C GLU A 377 -33.64 6.84 -11.65
N LYS A 378 -32.91 7.47 -10.68
CA LYS A 378 -33.19 8.87 -10.25
C LYS A 378 -33.07 9.88 -11.39
N LYS A 379 -32.25 9.62 -12.40
CA LYS A 379 -32.07 10.46 -13.58
C LYS A 379 -32.98 10.08 -14.74
N GLY A 380 -33.86 9.09 -14.60
CA GLY A 380 -34.75 8.61 -15.65
C GLY A 380 -34.03 7.91 -16.81
N ILE A 381 -32.81 7.39 -16.56
CA ILE A 381 -32.04 6.63 -17.55
C ILE A 381 -32.45 5.15 -17.44
N SER A 382 -33.00 4.62 -18.52
CA SER A 382 -33.42 3.21 -18.58
C SER A 382 -32.22 2.27 -18.54
N ILE A 383 -32.27 1.28 -17.66
CA ILE A 383 -31.31 0.19 -17.57
C ILE A 383 -31.91 -0.97 -18.36
N SER A 384 -31.41 -1.24 -19.53
CA SER A 384 -31.84 -2.37 -20.37
C SER A 384 -30.89 -3.55 -20.16
#